data_b99e17d63d8cd4079940e98d0cbf61ed
#
_entry.id   b99e17d63d8cd4079940e98d0cbf61ed
#
_cell.length_a   1.000
_cell.length_b   1.000
_cell.length_c   1.000
_cell.angle_alpha   90.00
_cell.angle_beta   90.00
_cell.angle_gamma   90.00
#
_symmetry.space_group_name_H-M   'P 1'
#
loop_
_entity.id
_entity.type
_entity.pdbx_description
1 polymer ?
#
loop_
_entity_poly.entity_id
_entity_poly.type
_entity_poly.pdbx_seq_one_letter_code
_entity_poly.pdbx_strand_id
1 'polypeptide(L)'
;MKQNLITDVVQGMLPYLNNAQTEKLQEVLQHTLFGYEVTTVANDTENLEQDLVELFLSAKRIEGCSEKTLKYYNATIQAMLTRVGKGVRHIVTDDVRSYLTEYQEKNQSSKVTIDNIRRILSSFFSWLEDEDYILKSPVRRIHKVKTGTNIKETYTDEALELMRDSCTELRDLAIIDMLASTGMRVGEMVLLNRADINFSERECVVFGKGDKERIVYFDARTKIHLQNYLNSRRDENPALFVSLQKPHKRLQISGIEVRLREYGKRLGLSKVHPHKFRRTLATMAIDKGMPIEQLQQLLGHRRIDTTLQYAMVKQSNVKIAHRKYIG
;
A
#
# COMPACT_ATOMS: atom_id res chain seq x y z
N MET A 1 -19.79 -0.75 43.62
CA MET A 1 -19.35 -0.10 42.37
C MET A 1 -18.65 1.24 42.61
N LYS A 2 -19.28 2.26 43.22
CA LYS A 2 -18.68 3.58 43.48
C LYS A 2 -17.31 3.48 44.19
N GLN A 3 -17.22 2.66 45.28
CA GLN A 3 -15.99 2.48 46.01
C GLN A 3 -14.88 1.81 45.18
N ASN A 4 -15.24 0.87 44.32
CA ASN A 4 -14.25 0.25 43.39
C ASN A 4 -13.72 1.26 42.40
N LEU A 5 -14.58 2.11 41.79
CA LEU A 5 -14.15 3.19 40.89
C LEU A 5 -13.16 4.15 41.58
N ILE A 6 -13.44 4.58 42.82
CA ILE A 6 -12.55 5.44 43.61
C ILE A 6 -11.21 4.74 43.82
N THR A 7 -11.24 3.47 44.22
CA THR A 7 -10.04 2.66 44.45
C THR A 7 -9.20 2.53 43.19
N ASP A 8 -9.82 2.23 42.05
CA ASP A 8 -9.15 2.05 40.77
C ASP A 8 -8.48 3.36 40.29
N VAL A 9 -9.18 4.50 40.43
CA VAL A 9 -8.63 5.81 40.11
C VAL A 9 -7.44 6.15 41.01
N VAL A 10 -7.59 5.93 42.32
CA VAL A 10 -6.50 6.19 43.27
C VAL A 10 -5.29 5.30 43.01
N GLN A 11 -5.49 4.01 42.76
CA GLN A 11 -4.42 3.08 42.44
C GLN A 11 -3.72 3.44 41.13
N GLY A 12 -4.46 3.83 40.10
CA GLY A 12 -3.90 4.28 38.83
C GLY A 12 -3.04 5.53 38.96
N MET A 13 -3.33 6.40 39.93
CA MET A 13 -2.61 7.64 40.19
C MET A 13 -1.44 7.53 41.17
N LEU A 14 -1.34 6.42 41.93
CA LEU A 14 -0.26 6.22 42.92
C LEU A 14 1.17 6.44 42.38
N PRO A 15 1.52 6.04 41.14
CA PRO A 15 2.87 6.28 40.63
C PRO A 15 3.20 7.76 40.38
N TYR A 16 2.21 8.64 40.39
CA TYR A 16 2.35 10.08 40.06
C TYR A 16 2.10 11.02 41.22
N LEU A 17 1.57 10.52 42.34
CA LEU A 17 1.17 11.31 43.50
C LEU A 17 1.97 10.91 44.72
N ASN A 18 2.26 11.89 45.58
CA ASN A 18 2.72 11.61 46.95
C ASN A 18 1.55 11.29 47.89
N ASN A 19 1.84 10.80 49.09
CA ASN A 19 0.81 10.35 50.02
C ASN A 19 -0.26 11.43 50.34
N ALA A 20 0.15 12.67 50.54
CA ALA A 20 -0.79 13.78 50.84
C ALA A 20 -1.71 14.10 49.61
N GLN A 21 -1.14 14.04 48.41
CA GLN A 21 -1.91 14.22 47.18
C GLN A 21 -2.88 13.05 46.92
N THR A 22 -2.47 11.83 47.29
CA THR A 22 -3.30 10.63 47.18
C THR A 22 -4.50 10.69 48.11
N GLU A 23 -4.28 11.10 49.39
CA GLU A 23 -5.36 11.30 50.35
C GLU A 23 -6.34 12.39 49.88
N LYS A 24 -5.80 13.51 49.36
CA LYS A 24 -6.63 14.59 48.84
C LYS A 24 -7.43 14.18 47.61
N LEU A 25 -6.84 13.42 46.69
CA LEU A 25 -7.54 12.85 45.55
C LEU A 25 -8.72 11.95 45.98
N GLN A 26 -8.46 11.07 46.96
CA GLN A 26 -9.48 10.18 47.51
C GLN A 26 -10.65 10.96 48.17
N GLU A 27 -10.33 12.00 48.96
CA GLU A 27 -11.32 12.88 49.56
C GLU A 27 -12.19 13.59 48.49
N VAL A 28 -11.54 14.17 47.49
CA VAL A 28 -12.22 14.87 46.39
C VAL A 28 -13.13 13.93 45.64
N LEU A 29 -12.68 12.72 45.28
CA LEU A 29 -13.48 11.73 44.58
C LEU A 29 -14.69 11.28 45.41
N GLN A 30 -14.50 11.02 46.72
CA GLN A 30 -15.60 10.66 47.61
C GLN A 30 -16.66 11.77 47.71
N HIS A 31 -16.22 13.02 47.86
CA HIS A 31 -17.11 14.17 47.96
C HIS A 31 -17.82 14.43 46.58
N THR A 32 -17.11 14.42 45.49
CA THR A 32 -17.69 14.70 44.17
C THR A 32 -18.69 13.63 43.75
N LEU A 33 -18.39 12.36 44.00
CA LEU A 33 -19.26 11.23 43.68
C LEU A 33 -20.38 10.98 44.69
N PHE A 34 -20.47 11.76 45.78
CA PHE A 34 -21.44 11.52 46.85
C PHE A 34 -22.89 11.54 46.33
N GLY A 35 -23.23 12.49 45.47
CA GLY A 35 -24.58 12.66 44.91
C GLY A 35 -24.86 11.85 43.63
N TYR A 36 -23.92 11.04 43.15
CA TYR A 36 -24.07 10.29 41.90
C TYR A 36 -24.27 8.80 42.16
N GLU A 37 -25.12 8.16 41.39
CA GLU A 37 -25.22 6.69 41.35
C GLU A 37 -24.31 6.16 40.24
N VAL A 38 -23.35 5.31 40.61
CA VAL A 38 -22.41 4.72 39.64
C VAL A 38 -22.93 3.34 39.26
N THR A 39 -23.42 3.24 38.02
CA THR A 39 -23.86 2.00 37.41
C THR A 39 -22.88 1.59 36.30
N THR A 40 -22.68 0.28 36.10
CA THR A 40 -22.01 -0.21 34.90
C THR A 40 -23.00 -0.09 33.76
N VAL A 41 -22.67 0.72 32.76
CA VAL A 41 -23.41 0.74 31.50
C VAL A 41 -23.07 -0.54 30.75
N ALA A 42 -23.99 -1.50 30.78
CA ALA A 42 -23.92 -2.62 29.87
C ALA A 42 -24.40 -2.15 28.51
N ASN A 43 -23.58 -2.29 27.47
CA ASN A 43 -23.95 -2.27 26.04
C ASN A 43 -23.90 -0.99 25.20
N ASP A 44 -23.30 0.13 25.63
CA ASP A 44 -23.05 1.23 24.68
C ASP A 44 -21.61 1.24 24.12
N THR A 45 -20.77 0.32 24.51
CA THR A 45 -19.36 0.31 24.10
C THR A 45 -19.17 0.00 22.62
N GLU A 46 -20.00 -0.87 22.03
CA GLU A 46 -19.88 -1.21 20.59
C GLU A 46 -20.23 -0.02 19.69
N ASN A 47 -21.27 0.76 20.01
CA ASN A 47 -21.63 1.94 19.25
C ASN A 47 -20.55 3.04 19.37
N LEU A 48 -20.02 3.27 20.57
CA LEU A 48 -18.97 4.26 20.82
C LEU A 48 -17.66 3.93 20.08
N GLU A 49 -17.32 2.65 19.98
CA GLU A 49 -16.13 2.18 19.28
C GLU A 49 -16.26 2.29 17.78
N GLN A 50 -17.44 1.99 17.26
CA GLN A 50 -17.75 2.14 15.84
C GLN A 50 -17.70 3.62 15.44
N ASP A 51 -18.17 4.52 16.29
CA ASP A 51 -18.08 5.97 16.11
C ASP A 51 -16.63 6.47 16.07
N LEU A 52 -15.73 5.97 16.94
CA LEU A 52 -14.32 6.36 16.95
C LEU A 52 -13.57 5.94 15.68
N VAL A 53 -13.88 4.75 15.13
CA VAL A 53 -13.29 4.32 13.85
C VAL A 53 -13.80 5.18 12.69
N GLU A 54 -15.09 5.49 12.65
CA GLU A 54 -15.70 6.37 11.64
C GLU A 54 -15.10 7.79 11.70
N LEU A 55 -14.93 8.36 12.91
CA LEU A 55 -14.30 9.67 13.12
C LEU A 55 -12.84 9.67 12.61
N PHE A 56 -12.07 8.64 12.95
CA PHE A 56 -10.71 8.47 12.43
C PHE A 56 -10.68 8.41 10.90
N LEU A 57 -11.57 7.62 10.29
CA LEU A 57 -11.63 7.49 8.83
C LEU A 57 -12.02 8.82 8.17
N SER A 58 -12.92 9.59 8.80
CA SER A 58 -13.31 10.92 8.35
C SER A 58 -12.14 11.91 8.41
N ALA A 59 -11.38 11.92 9.51
CA ALA A 59 -10.16 12.70 9.64
C ALA A 59 -9.13 12.34 8.54
N LYS A 60 -8.91 11.03 8.29
CA LYS A 60 -8.00 10.58 7.23
C LYS A 60 -8.50 10.90 5.82
N ARG A 61 -9.81 11.01 5.61
CA ARG A 61 -10.39 11.45 4.32
C ARG A 61 -10.05 12.93 4.08
N ILE A 62 -10.20 13.80 5.09
CA ILE A 62 -9.82 15.21 5.02
C ILE A 62 -8.32 15.36 4.76
N GLU A 63 -7.48 14.50 5.34
CA GLU A 63 -6.03 14.46 5.07
C GLU A 63 -5.67 13.97 3.63
N GLY A 64 -6.65 13.63 2.79
CA GLY A 64 -6.45 13.23 1.39
C GLY A 64 -6.17 11.75 1.20
N CYS A 65 -6.51 10.89 2.14
CA CYS A 65 -6.43 9.44 1.95
C CYS A 65 -7.46 8.97 0.91
N SER A 66 -7.04 8.07 0.00
CA SER A 66 -7.96 7.49 -0.98
C SER A 66 -8.97 6.54 -0.32
N GLU A 67 -10.18 6.42 -0.90
CA GLU A 67 -11.22 5.49 -0.43
C GLU A 67 -10.71 4.03 -0.32
N LYS A 68 -9.82 3.61 -1.22
CA LYS A 68 -9.18 2.30 -1.13
C LYS A 68 -8.31 2.16 0.12
N THR A 69 -7.59 3.22 0.48
CA THR A 69 -6.76 3.25 1.71
C THR A 69 -7.64 3.23 2.95
N LEU A 70 -8.73 4.01 2.96
CA LEU A 70 -9.69 4.07 4.06
C LEU A 70 -10.36 2.71 4.31
N LYS A 71 -10.81 2.03 3.24
CA LYS A 71 -11.35 0.66 3.33
C LYS A 71 -10.34 -0.31 3.94
N TYR A 72 -9.07 -0.22 3.55
CA TYR A 72 -8.02 -1.08 4.12
C TYR A 72 -7.75 -0.76 5.59
N TYR A 73 -7.74 0.52 5.96
CA TYR A 73 -7.61 0.96 7.36
C TYR A 73 -8.76 0.41 8.20
N ASN A 74 -10.00 0.64 7.76
CA ASN A 74 -11.19 0.14 8.44
C ASN A 74 -11.12 -1.38 8.67
N ALA A 75 -10.91 -2.14 7.59
CA ALA A 75 -10.85 -3.61 7.70
C ALA A 75 -9.77 -4.08 8.68
N THR A 76 -8.60 -3.41 8.69
CA THR A 76 -7.50 -3.78 9.59
C THR A 76 -7.80 -3.46 11.04
N ILE A 77 -8.38 -2.28 11.31
CA ILE A 77 -8.73 -1.84 12.67
C ILE A 77 -9.86 -2.72 13.22
N GLN A 78 -10.94 -2.92 12.45
CA GLN A 78 -12.07 -3.76 12.86
C GLN A 78 -11.65 -5.20 13.14
N ALA A 79 -10.77 -5.78 12.31
CA ALA A 79 -10.24 -7.13 12.56
C ALA A 79 -9.48 -7.23 13.89
N MET A 80 -8.73 -6.19 14.25
CA MET A 80 -8.00 -6.14 15.53
C MET A 80 -8.98 -5.97 16.69
N LEU A 81 -9.91 -5.03 16.62
CA LEU A 81 -10.90 -4.78 17.69
C LEU A 81 -11.74 -6.02 17.96
N THR A 82 -12.25 -6.65 16.92
CA THR A 82 -13.04 -7.90 17.03
C THR A 82 -12.21 -9.03 17.67
N ARG A 83 -10.93 -9.15 17.30
CA ARG A 83 -10.07 -10.23 17.84
C ARG A 83 -9.67 -10.01 19.28
N VAL A 84 -9.38 -8.77 19.68
CA VAL A 84 -9.00 -8.43 21.05
C VAL A 84 -10.21 -8.45 21.97
N GLY A 85 -11.39 -8.05 21.49
CA GLY A 85 -12.65 -8.09 22.24
C GLY A 85 -12.67 -7.18 23.49
N LYS A 86 -11.84 -6.13 23.48
CA LYS A 86 -11.75 -5.12 24.54
C LYS A 86 -12.11 -3.76 23.99
N GLY A 87 -12.74 -2.92 24.79
CA GLY A 87 -12.95 -1.52 24.45
C GLY A 87 -11.64 -0.80 24.13
N VAL A 88 -11.66 0.08 23.13
CA VAL A 88 -10.48 0.79 22.61
C VAL A 88 -9.64 1.42 23.73
N ARG A 89 -10.29 1.97 24.76
CA ARG A 89 -9.64 2.59 25.92
C ARG A 89 -8.93 1.61 26.86
N HIS A 90 -9.27 0.32 26.77
CA HIS A 90 -8.72 -0.73 27.63
C HIS A 90 -7.69 -1.62 26.92
N ILE A 91 -7.39 -1.33 25.66
CA ILE A 91 -6.38 -2.06 24.89
C ILE A 91 -4.99 -1.61 25.35
N VAL A 92 -4.20 -2.59 25.78
CA VAL A 92 -2.81 -2.37 26.22
C VAL A 92 -1.82 -2.90 25.19
N THR A 93 -0.54 -2.55 25.36
CA THR A 93 0.52 -2.92 24.42
C THR A 93 0.61 -4.43 24.18
N ASP A 94 0.37 -5.24 25.21
CA ASP A 94 0.49 -6.69 25.10
C ASP A 94 -0.70 -7.31 24.33
N ASP A 95 -1.89 -6.71 24.38
CA ASP A 95 -3.01 -7.13 23.53
C ASP A 95 -2.66 -6.97 22.05
N VAL A 96 -2.06 -5.83 21.68
CA VAL A 96 -1.65 -5.58 20.31
C VAL A 96 -0.50 -6.51 19.88
N ARG A 97 0.47 -6.78 20.75
CA ARG A 97 1.54 -7.75 20.47
C ARG A 97 0.99 -9.14 20.23
N SER A 98 0.12 -9.61 21.11
CA SER A 98 -0.54 -10.93 21.00
C SER A 98 -1.32 -11.02 19.69
N TYR A 99 -2.11 -10.00 19.35
CA TYR A 99 -2.83 -9.93 18.08
C TYR A 99 -1.89 -10.05 16.86
N LEU A 100 -0.80 -9.29 16.83
CA LEU A 100 0.15 -9.32 15.70
C LEU A 100 0.84 -10.68 15.56
N THR A 101 1.19 -11.32 16.68
CA THR A 101 1.79 -12.65 16.72
C THR A 101 0.81 -13.71 16.21
N GLU A 102 -0.39 -13.75 16.76
CA GLU A 102 -1.44 -14.68 16.33
C GLU A 102 -1.83 -14.49 14.86
N TYR A 103 -1.93 -13.22 14.41
CA TYR A 103 -2.21 -12.92 13.00
C TYR A 103 -1.13 -13.47 12.09
N GLN A 104 0.15 -13.33 12.49
CA GLN A 104 1.28 -13.84 11.72
C GLN A 104 1.25 -15.36 11.61
N GLU A 105 1.03 -16.06 12.72
CA GLU A 105 1.01 -17.52 12.80
C GLU A 105 -0.18 -18.10 12.03
N LYS A 106 -1.39 -17.61 12.31
CA LYS A 106 -2.62 -18.11 11.69
C LYS A 106 -2.64 -17.93 10.17
N ASN A 107 -2.17 -16.78 9.68
CA ASN A 107 -2.20 -16.44 8.25
C ASN A 107 -0.86 -16.68 7.54
N GLN A 108 0.15 -17.20 8.23
CA GLN A 108 1.52 -17.34 7.71
C GLN A 108 2.02 -16.05 7.01
N SER A 109 1.67 -14.92 7.61
CA SER A 109 1.89 -13.60 7.02
C SER A 109 3.35 -13.19 7.05
N SER A 110 3.79 -12.49 5.98
CA SER A 110 5.14 -11.96 5.92
C SER A 110 5.37 -10.87 6.98
N LYS A 111 6.64 -10.70 7.40
CA LYS A 111 7.04 -9.59 8.29
C LYS A 111 6.63 -8.21 7.75
N VAL A 112 6.62 -8.04 6.42
CA VAL A 112 6.17 -6.80 5.77
C VAL A 112 4.68 -6.57 6.00
N THR A 113 3.85 -7.62 5.92
CA THR A 113 2.41 -7.55 6.20
C THR A 113 2.17 -7.15 7.64
N ILE A 114 2.89 -7.75 8.59
CA ILE A 114 2.79 -7.41 10.03
C ILE A 114 3.20 -5.96 10.28
N ASP A 115 4.29 -5.47 9.67
CA ASP A 115 4.67 -4.05 9.82
C ASP A 115 3.62 -3.10 9.22
N ASN A 116 2.96 -3.47 8.12
CA ASN A 116 1.87 -2.67 7.57
C ASN A 116 0.66 -2.60 8.51
N ILE A 117 0.25 -3.74 9.09
CA ILE A 117 -0.81 -3.77 10.11
C ILE A 117 -0.42 -2.90 11.31
N ARG A 118 0.80 -3.10 11.86
CA ARG A 118 1.32 -2.28 12.95
C ARG A 118 1.25 -0.78 12.64
N ARG A 119 1.63 -0.37 11.42
CA ARG A 119 1.59 1.05 11.00
C ARG A 119 0.18 1.62 10.96
N ILE A 120 -0.80 0.83 10.51
CA ILE A 120 -2.20 1.24 10.50
C ILE A 120 -2.70 1.40 11.93
N LEU A 121 -2.45 0.42 12.79
CA LEU A 121 -2.83 0.47 14.20
C LEU A 121 -2.11 1.64 14.91
N SER A 122 -0.83 1.88 14.61
CA SER A 122 -0.10 3.04 15.13
C SER A 122 -0.75 4.35 14.71
N SER A 123 -1.18 4.48 13.46
CA SER A 123 -1.89 5.68 12.98
C SER A 123 -3.22 5.90 13.70
N PHE A 124 -3.99 4.82 13.92
CA PHE A 124 -5.26 4.89 14.63
C PHE A 124 -5.09 5.27 16.11
N PHE A 125 -4.25 4.55 16.84
CA PHE A 125 -4.05 4.81 18.27
C PHE A 125 -3.29 6.13 18.55
N SER A 126 -2.41 6.59 17.64
CA SER A 126 -1.81 7.91 17.79
C SER A 126 -2.84 9.02 17.57
N TRP A 127 -3.76 8.87 16.61
CA TRP A 127 -4.87 9.80 16.43
C TRP A 127 -5.78 9.83 17.65
N LEU A 128 -6.09 8.68 18.26
CA LEU A 128 -6.87 8.62 19.50
C LEU A 128 -6.15 9.30 20.70
N GLU A 129 -4.81 9.20 20.76
CA GLU A 129 -3.99 9.91 21.76
C GLU A 129 -3.99 11.42 21.49
N ASP A 130 -3.85 11.84 20.23
CA ASP A 130 -3.83 13.25 19.82
C ASP A 130 -5.20 13.96 20.02
N GLU A 131 -6.30 13.21 19.95
CA GLU A 131 -7.68 13.69 20.18
C GLU A 131 -8.17 13.43 21.62
N ASP A 132 -7.27 13.08 22.55
CA ASP A 132 -7.57 12.84 23.98
C ASP A 132 -8.59 11.73 24.26
N TYR A 133 -8.87 10.84 23.31
CA TYR A 133 -9.73 9.68 23.55
C TYR A 133 -9.05 8.62 24.41
N ILE A 134 -7.73 8.54 24.36
CA ILE A 134 -6.88 7.68 25.20
C ILE A 134 -5.66 8.46 25.71
N LEU A 135 -5.18 8.11 26.91
CA LEU A 135 -4.03 8.78 27.52
C LEU A 135 -2.71 8.46 26.80
N LYS A 136 -2.58 7.25 26.25
CA LYS A 136 -1.34 6.80 25.61
C LYS A 136 -1.59 5.69 24.63
N SER A 137 -1.01 5.83 23.44
CA SER A 137 -1.10 4.81 22.38
C SER A 137 -0.44 3.49 22.81
N PRO A 138 -1.18 2.36 22.79
CA PRO A 138 -0.63 1.03 23.12
C PRO A 138 0.39 0.55 22.08
N VAL A 139 0.42 1.15 20.89
CA VAL A 139 1.33 0.77 19.81
C VAL A 139 2.68 1.50 19.91
N ARG A 140 2.79 2.53 20.73
CA ARG A 140 3.99 3.38 20.85
C ARG A 140 5.27 2.59 21.18
N ARG A 141 5.15 1.52 21.97
CA ARG A 141 6.28 0.64 22.35
C ARG A 141 6.51 -0.52 21.37
N ILE A 142 5.75 -0.60 20.28
CA ILE A 142 5.91 -1.64 19.27
C ILE A 142 6.69 -1.05 18.09
N HIS A 143 7.98 -1.34 18.06
CA HIS A 143 8.89 -0.83 17.04
C HIS A 143 8.66 -1.47 15.68
N LYS A 144 9.20 -0.82 14.64
CA LYS A 144 9.18 -1.32 13.27
C LYS A 144 9.73 -2.74 13.19
N VAL A 145 9.01 -3.62 12.53
CA VAL A 145 9.46 -4.99 12.29
C VAL A 145 10.63 -4.97 11.30
N LYS A 146 11.77 -5.51 11.70
CA LYS A 146 12.95 -5.63 10.82
C LYS A 146 12.64 -6.60 9.68
N THR A 147 12.58 -6.07 8.47
CA THR A 147 12.41 -6.86 7.24
C THR A 147 13.74 -6.88 6.50
N GLY A 148 14.19 -8.07 6.08
CA GLY A 148 15.36 -8.16 5.21
C GLY A 148 15.09 -7.48 3.85
N THR A 149 16.11 -6.93 3.24
CA THR A 149 16.08 -6.45 1.86
C THR A 149 16.20 -7.65 0.92
N ASN A 150 15.08 -8.09 0.35
CA ASN A 150 15.11 -9.11 -0.70
C ASN A 150 15.23 -8.44 -2.06
N ILE A 151 16.26 -8.80 -2.82
CA ILE A 151 16.37 -8.43 -4.23
C ILE A 151 15.21 -9.11 -4.96
N LYS A 152 14.30 -8.30 -5.49
CA LYS A 152 13.15 -8.82 -6.23
C LYS A 152 13.58 -9.13 -7.66
N GLU A 153 13.23 -10.32 -8.15
CA GLU A 153 13.53 -10.79 -9.51
C GLU A 153 12.98 -9.86 -10.59
N THR A 154 13.73 -9.75 -11.69
CA THR A 154 13.34 -9.13 -12.96
C THR A 154 13.10 -10.21 -14.02
N TYR A 155 12.58 -9.84 -15.17
CA TYR A 155 12.56 -10.71 -16.35
C TYR A 155 13.93 -10.65 -17.04
N THR A 156 14.37 -11.76 -17.62
CA THR A 156 15.43 -11.75 -18.60
C THR A 156 14.88 -11.30 -19.97
N ASP A 157 15.77 -10.95 -20.89
CA ASP A 157 15.37 -10.56 -22.24
C ASP A 157 14.66 -11.73 -22.96
N GLU A 158 15.16 -12.97 -22.77
CA GLU A 158 14.55 -14.19 -23.32
C GLU A 158 13.14 -14.41 -22.76
N ALA A 159 12.93 -14.18 -21.46
CA ALA A 159 11.62 -14.33 -20.85
C ALA A 159 10.59 -13.33 -21.43
N LEU A 160 11.03 -12.09 -21.75
CA LEU A 160 10.18 -11.09 -22.39
C LEU A 160 9.85 -11.51 -23.84
N GLU A 161 10.81 -12.02 -24.62
CA GLU A 161 10.55 -12.50 -25.99
C GLU A 161 9.63 -13.72 -25.98
N LEU A 162 9.87 -14.71 -25.11
CA LEU A 162 8.97 -15.85 -24.96
C LEU A 162 7.53 -15.44 -24.62
N MET A 163 7.34 -14.43 -23.79
CA MET A 163 6.00 -13.89 -23.51
C MET A 163 5.37 -13.27 -24.75
N ARG A 164 6.13 -12.53 -25.57
CA ARG A 164 5.68 -11.93 -26.83
C ARG A 164 5.27 -13.01 -27.84
N ASP A 165 6.15 -13.96 -28.08
CA ASP A 165 5.93 -15.04 -29.05
C ASP A 165 4.77 -15.96 -28.66
N SER A 166 4.49 -16.06 -27.37
CA SER A 166 3.35 -16.85 -26.88
C SER A 166 2.00 -16.14 -27.01
N CYS A 167 1.98 -14.85 -27.37
CA CYS A 167 0.74 -14.09 -27.49
C CYS A 167 -0.04 -14.50 -28.76
N THR A 168 -1.22 -15.03 -28.57
CA THR A 168 -2.18 -15.32 -29.67
C THR A 168 -3.05 -14.11 -30.00
N GLU A 169 -3.22 -13.21 -29.03
CA GLU A 169 -4.08 -12.03 -29.13
C GLU A 169 -3.24 -10.76 -29.30
N LEU A 170 -3.52 -9.97 -30.35
CA LEU A 170 -2.84 -8.70 -30.61
C LEU A 170 -2.95 -7.73 -29.41
N ARG A 171 -4.09 -7.78 -28.71
CA ARG A 171 -4.29 -6.99 -27.49
C ARG A 171 -3.28 -7.33 -26.41
N ASP A 172 -3.09 -8.61 -26.13
CA ASP A 172 -2.23 -9.07 -25.04
C ASP A 172 -0.75 -8.78 -25.35
N LEU A 173 -0.36 -8.92 -26.63
CA LEU A 173 0.96 -8.51 -27.11
C LEU A 173 1.19 -7.01 -26.91
N ALA A 174 0.24 -6.16 -27.29
CA ALA A 174 0.31 -4.72 -27.09
C ALA A 174 0.38 -4.34 -25.59
N ILE A 175 -0.34 -5.05 -24.71
CA ILE A 175 -0.28 -4.86 -23.25
C ILE A 175 1.11 -5.18 -22.71
N ILE A 176 1.70 -6.32 -23.11
CA ILE A 176 3.05 -6.74 -22.67
C ILE A 176 4.08 -5.69 -23.08
N ASP A 177 4.01 -5.24 -24.34
CA ASP A 177 4.97 -4.24 -24.85
C ASP A 177 4.80 -2.88 -24.18
N MET A 178 3.58 -2.41 -24.00
CA MET A 178 3.34 -1.15 -23.26
C MET A 178 3.89 -1.22 -21.83
N LEU A 179 3.69 -2.33 -21.12
CA LEU A 179 4.25 -2.50 -19.78
C LEU A 179 5.78 -2.56 -19.79
N ALA A 180 6.37 -3.28 -20.74
CA ALA A 180 7.82 -3.48 -20.84
C ALA A 180 8.55 -2.20 -21.27
N SER A 181 7.99 -1.46 -22.23
CA SER A 181 8.61 -0.28 -22.84
C SER A 181 8.46 0.98 -21.99
N THR A 182 7.28 1.20 -21.41
CA THR A 182 6.98 2.44 -20.67
C THR A 182 7.26 2.35 -19.17
N GLY A 183 7.20 1.15 -18.61
CA GLY A 183 7.25 0.93 -17.17
C GLY A 183 6.13 1.63 -16.39
N MET A 184 5.05 2.06 -17.03
CA MET A 184 3.88 2.67 -16.36
C MET A 184 3.23 1.69 -15.38
N ARG A 185 2.47 2.22 -14.42
CA ARG A 185 1.68 1.36 -13.54
C ARG A 185 0.47 0.82 -14.29
N VAL A 186 0.08 -0.41 -14.00
CA VAL A 186 -1.12 -1.00 -14.63
C VAL A 186 -2.37 -0.16 -14.39
N GLY A 187 -2.48 0.49 -13.23
CA GLY A 187 -3.59 1.41 -12.93
C GLY A 187 -3.60 2.65 -13.82
N GLU A 188 -2.45 3.14 -14.25
CA GLU A 188 -2.33 4.24 -15.21
C GLU A 188 -2.70 3.74 -16.62
N MET A 189 -2.24 2.57 -17.02
CA MET A 189 -2.50 2.00 -18.34
C MET A 189 -3.99 1.72 -18.60
N VAL A 190 -4.74 1.24 -17.62
CA VAL A 190 -6.17 0.94 -17.81
C VAL A 190 -7.02 2.21 -17.96
N LEU A 191 -6.54 3.36 -17.54
CA LEU A 191 -7.23 4.64 -17.68
C LEU A 191 -7.05 5.28 -19.06
N LEU A 192 -5.99 4.90 -19.82
CA LEU A 192 -5.69 5.47 -21.12
C LEU A 192 -6.83 5.23 -22.13
N ASN A 193 -7.04 6.22 -22.97
CA ASN A 193 -7.89 6.19 -24.16
C ASN A 193 -7.05 6.07 -25.44
N ARG A 194 -7.66 5.76 -26.57
CA ARG A 194 -7.00 5.73 -27.87
C ARG A 194 -6.40 7.11 -28.23
N ALA A 195 -7.12 8.18 -27.87
CA ALA A 195 -6.73 9.55 -28.17
C ALA A 195 -5.52 10.05 -27.35
N ASP A 196 -5.20 9.38 -26.24
CA ASP A 196 -4.08 9.78 -25.37
C ASP A 196 -2.71 9.34 -25.92
N ILE A 197 -2.70 8.57 -27.03
CA ILE A 197 -1.48 8.02 -27.62
C ILE A 197 -0.96 8.90 -28.76
N ASN A 198 0.20 9.50 -28.56
CA ASN A 198 0.92 10.21 -29.61
C ASN A 198 1.86 9.23 -30.33
N PHE A 199 1.42 8.70 -31.48
CA PHE A 199 2.19 7.75 -32.28
C PHE A 199 3.38 8.37 -33.00
N SER A 200 3.37 9.68 -33.30
CA SER A 200 4.50 10.36 -33.94
C SER A 200 5.68 10.44 -32.99
N GLU A 201 5.46 10.96 -31.79
CA GLU A 201 6.48 11.12 -30.75
C GLU A 201 6.70 9.85 -29.92
N ARG A 202 5.85 8.82 -30.06
CA ARG A 202 5.87 7.57 -29.29
C ARG A 202 5.79 7.82 -27.79
N GLU A 203 4.82 8.61 -27.38
CA GLU A 203 4.61 8.98 -25.98
C GLU A 203 3.12 9.01 -25.62
N CYS A 204 2.84 8.99 -24.34
CA CYS A 204 1.52 9.31 -23.79
C CYS A 204 1.65 9.92 -22.40
N VAL A 205 0.65 10.71 -22.01
CA VAL A 205 0.56 11.29 -20.67
C VAL A 205 -0.18 10.31 -19.76
N VAL A 206 0.38 10.05 -18.59
CA VAL A 206 -0.26 9.21 -17.56
C VAL A 206 -0.42 9.96 -16.26
N PHE A 207 -1.52 9.68 -15.57
CA PHE A 207 -1.87 10.30 -14.29
C PHE A 207 -1.46 9.40 -13.13
N GLY A 208 -0.55 9.89 -12.29
CA GLY A 208 -0.07 9.19 -11.10
C GLY A 208 -0.91 9.47 -9.85
N LYS A 209 -0.50 8.91 -8.72
CA LYS A 209 -1.13 9.16 -7.42
C LYS A 209 -1.07 10.65 -7.05
N GLY A 210 -2.23 11.25 -6.79
CA GLY A 210 -2.38 12.67 -6.44
C GLY A 210 -2.34 13.57 -7.67
N ASP A 211 -2.95 13.11 -8.76
CA ASP A 211 -3.23 13.84 -10.01
C ASP A 211 -1.99 14.45 -10.68
N LYS A 212 -0.82 13.83 -10.46
CA LYS A 212 0.42 14.26 -11.11
C LYS A 212 0.56 13.62 -12.48
N GLU A 213 0.60 14.45 -13.48
CA GLU A 213 0.88 14.04 -14.85
C GLU A 213 2.37 13.74 -15.04
N ARG A 214 2.66 12.77 -15.89
CA ARG A 214 3.99 12.58 -16.47
C ARG A 214 3.88 11.97 -17.86
N ILE A 215 4.85 12.31 -18.69
CA ILE A 215 5.01 11.70 -20.00
C ILE A 215 5.74 10.36 -19.83
N VAL A 216 5.29 9.34 -20.54
CA VAL A 216 5.97 8.06 -20.68
C VAL A 216 6.20 7.77 -22.15
N TYR A 217 7.29 7.11 -22.46
CA TYR A 217 7.76 6.86 -23.82
C TYR A 217 7.69 5.37 -24.14
N PHE A 218 7.36 5.03 -25.38
CA PHE A 218 7.36 3.66 -25.85
C PHE A 218 8.22 3.48 -27.12
N ASP A 219 8.77 2.30 -27.29
CA ASP A 219 9.65 1.98 -28.39
C ASP A 219 8.91 1.74 -29.72
N ALA A 220 9.67 1.55 -30.80
CA ALA A 220 9.11 1.32 -32.15
C ALA A 220 8.33 0.00 -32.24
N ARG A 221 8.75 -1.05 -31.52
CA ARG A 221 8.06 -2.33 -31.45
C ARG A 221 6.65 -2.16 -30.83
N THR A 222 6.59 -1.49 -29.70
CA THR A 222 5.33 -1.16 -29.01
C THR A 222 4.39 -0.36 -29.92
N LYS A 223 4.91 0.63 -30.66
CA LYS A 223 4.14 1.39 -31.65
C LYS A 223 3.46 0.47 -32.65
N ILE A 224 4.23 -0.41 -33.27
CA ILE A 224 3.71 -1.33 -34.30
C ILE A 224 2.64 -2.26 -33.72
N HIS A 225 2.91 -2.91 -32.62
CA HIS A 225 1.97 -3.87 -32.02
C HIS A 225 0.71 -3.18 -31.50
N LEU A 226 0.83 -1.98 -30.93
CA LEU A 226 -0.31 -1.19 -30.49
C LEU A 226 -1.18 -0.74 -31.68
N GLN A 227 -0.56 -0.29 -32.78
CA GLN A 227 -1.29 0.05 -34.02
C GLN A 227 -2.01 -1.17 -34.61
N ASN A 228 -1.34 -2.33 -34.67
CA ASN A 228 -1.95 -3.58 -35.16
C ASN A 228 -3.17 -3.96 -34.30
N TYR A 229 -3.06 -3.86 -32.98
CA TYR A 229 -4.18 -4.10 -32.09
C TYR A 229 -5.32 -3.12 -32.34
N LEU A 230 -5.05 -1.82 -32.39
CA LEU A 230 -6.08 -0.80 -32.61
C LEU A 230 -6.76 -0.95 -33.95
N ASN A 231 -6.02 -1.26 -35.02
CA ASN A 231 -6.57 -1.53 -36.36
C ASN A 231 -7.43 -2.80 -36.42
N SER A 232 -7.18 -3.76 -35.55
CA SER A 232 -7.99 -4.99 -35.46
C SER A 232 -9.33 -4.80 -34.72
N ARG A 233 -9.46 -3.69 -33.99
CA ARG A 233 -10.68 -3.40 -33.21
C ARG A 233 -11.83 -2.96 -34.10
N ARG A 234 -13.02 -3.46 -33.78
CA ARG A 234 -14.27 -3.12 -34.45
C ARG A 234 -15.31 -2.48 -33.54
N ASP A 235 -14.90 -2.09 -32.35
CA ASP A 235 -15.72 -1.39 -31.37
C ASP A 235 -15.39 0.11 -31.34
N GLU A 236 -16.32 0.92 -30.82
CA GLU A 236 -16.18 2.38 -30.71
C GLU A 236 -15.76 2.82 -29.30
N ASN A 237 -15.47 1.88 -28.39
CA ASN A 237 -15.08 2.23 -27.03
C ASN A 237 -13.80 3.09 -27.03
N PRO A 238 -13.80 4.26 -26.40
CA PRO A 238 -12.63 5.14 -26.38
C PRO A 238 -11.42 4.57 -25.63
N ALA A 239 -11.64 3.59 -24.72
CA ALA A 239 -10.56 3.00 -23.94
C ALA A 239 -9.45 2.41 -24.84
N LEU A 240 -8.18 2.60 -24.44
CA LEU A 240 -7.05 2.01 -25.15
C LEU A 240 -7.14 0.49 -25.19
N PHE A 241 -7.41 -0.16 -24.06
CA PHE A 241 -7.57 -1.60 -23.96
C PHE A 241 -8.98 -2.00 -23.51
N VAL A 242 -9.57 -2.95 -24.21
CA VAL A 242 -10.92 -3.45 -23.95
C VAL A 242 -10.94 -4.98 -23.79
N SER A 243 -12.02 -5.51 -23.21
CA SER A 243 -12.26 -6.95 -23.15
C SER A 243 -12.43 -7.52 -24.55
N LEU A 244 -12.00 -8.77 -24.76
CA LEU A 244 -12.19 -9.47 -26.06
C LEU A 244 -13.65 -9.87 -26.28
N GLN A 245 -14.41 -10.02 -25.22
CA GLN A 245 -15.82 -10.37 -25.27
C GLN A 245 -16.71 -9.12 -25.36
N LYS A 246 -17.80 -9.21 -26.10
CA LYS A 246 -18.85 -8.17 -26.12
C LYS A 246 -19.40 -7.94 -24.71
N PRO A 247 -19.70 -6.71 -24.34
CA PRO A 247 -19.75 -5.49 -25.16
C PRO A 247 -18.42 -4.70 -25.22
N HIS A 248 -17.25 -5.33 -25.18
CA HIS A 248 -15.91 -4.72 -25.27
C HIS A 248 -15.70 -3.57 -24.26
N LYS A 249 -15.98 -3.85 -22.99
CA LYS A 249 -15.78 -2.88 -21.89
C LYS A 249 -14.31 -2.60 -21.68
N ARG A 250 -13.99 -1.38 -21.16
CA ARG A 250 -12.64 -1.01 -20.70
C ARG A 250 -12.04 -2.11 -19.84
N LEU A 251 -10.84 -2.55 -20.18
CA LEU A 251 -10.15 -3.60 -19.45
C LEU A 251 -9.75 -3.08 -18.05
N GLN A 252 -10.04 -3.88 -17.03
CA GLN A 252 -9.72 -3.58 -15.64
C GLN A 252 -8.36 -4.16 -15.25
N ILE A 253 -7.78 -3.64 -14.15
CA ILE A 253 -6.49 -4.11 -13.61
C ILE A 253 -6.51 -5.64 -13.42
N SER A 254 -7.57 -6.17 -12.81
CA SER A 254 -7.72 -7.61 -12.56
C SER A 254 -7.68 -8.44 -13.84
N GLY A 255 -8.29 -7.93 -14.92
CA GLY A 255 -8.28 -8.61 -16.22
C GLY A 255 -6.87 -8.74 -16.79
N ILE A 256 -6.06 -7.66 -16.69
CA ILE A 256 -4.64 -7.70 -17.12
C ILE A 256 -3.84 -8.67 -16.25
N GLU A 257 -4.01 -8.60 -14.93
CA GLU A 257 -3.28 -9.46 -13.99
C GLU A 257 -3.59 -10.95 -14.17
N VAL A 258 -4.86 -11.28 -14.45
CA VAL A 258 -5.27 -12.67 -14.76
C VAL A 258 -4.59 -13.16 -16.04
N ARG A 259 -4.64 -12.38 -17.12
CA ARG A 259 -4.00 -12.76 -18.40
C ARG A 259 -2.49 -12.93 -18.24
N LEU A 260 -1.81 -11.99 -17.61
CA LEU A 260 -0.37 -12.11 -17.36
C LEU A 260 -0.02 -13.35 -16.53
N ARG A 261 -0.85 -13.69 -15.53
CA ARG A 261 -0.66 -14.90 -14.73
C ARG A 261 -0.86 -16.18 -15.56
N GLU A 262 -1.81 -16.18 -16.49
CA GLU A 262 -2.02 -17.29 -17.42
C GLU A 262 -0.81 -17.50 -18.33
N TYR A 263 -0.25 -16.42 -18.92
CA TYR A 263 1.00 -16.48 -19.67
C TYR A 263 2.14 -17.04 -18.83
N GLY A 264 2.29 -16.56 -17.59
CA GLY A 264 3.30 -17.08 -16.68
C GLY A 264 3.18 -18.57 -16.42
N LYS A 265 1.96 -19.06 -16.15
CA LYS A 265 1.71 -20.48 -15.93
C LYS A 265 2.04 -21.32 -17.18
N ARG A 266 1.61 -20.87 -18.35
CA ARG A 266 1.83 -21.58 -19.62
C ARG A 266 3.31 -21.69 -19.98
N LEU A 267 4.09 -20.66 -19.65
CA LEU A 267 5.53 -20.58 -19.97
C LEU A 267 6.43 -21.07 -18.83
N GLY A 268 5.90 -21.55 -17.73
CA GLY A 268 6.69 -21.93 -16.57
C GLY A 268 7.43 -20.75 -15.89
N LEU A 269 7.01 -19.50 -16.16
CA LEU A 269 7.65 -18.32 -15.60
C LEU A 269 7.08 -18.00 -14.22
N SER A 270 7.95 -17.79 -13.24
CA SER A 270 7.54 -17.43 -11.90
C SER A 270 6.92 -16.04 -11.84
N LYS A 271 5.73 -15.92 -11.23
CA LYS A 271 5.09 -14.67 -10.82
C LYS A 271 5.09 -13.56 -11.88
N VAL A 272 4.42 -13.82 -13.02
CA VAL A 272 4.20 -12.78 -14.05
C VAL A 272 3.13 -11.79 -13.58
N HIS A 273 3.50 -10.53 -13.41
CA HIS A 273 2.63 -9.45 -12.96
C HIS A 273 3.16 -8.06 -13.39
N PRO A 274 2.30 -7.02 -13.50
CA PRO A 274 2.67 -5.71 -14.06
C PRO A 274 3.88 -5.04 -13.39
N HIS A 275 3.96 -5.10 -12.05
CA HIS A 275 5.08 -4.47 -11.34
C HIS A 275 6.46 -5.10 -11.65
N LYS A 276 6.49 -6.36 -12.12
CA LYS A 276 7.75 -7.01 -12.50
C LYS A 276 8.28 -6.41 -13.81
N PHE A 277 7.41 -6.04 -14.79
CA PHE A 277 7.81 -5.32 -16.00
C PHE A 277 8.44 -3.96 -15.67
N ARG A 278 7.78 -3.18 -14.84
CA ARG A 278 8.30 -1.87 -14.42
C ARG A 278 9.67 -1.97 -13.72
N ARG A 279 9.84 -2.98 -12.89
CA ARG A 279 11.12 -3.26 -12.23
C ARG A 279 12.19 -3.69 -13.24
N THR A 280 11.84 -4.54 -14.20
CA THR A 280 12.72 -4.97 -15.27
C THR A 280 13.21 -3.76 -16.07
N LEU A 281 12.30 -2.89 -16.54
CA LEU A 281 12.68 -1.65 -17.21
C LEU A 281 13.64 -0.82 -16.37
N ALA A 282 13.32 -0.60 -15.09
CA ALA A 282 14.13 0.21 -14.20
C ALA A 282 15.55 -0.34 -14.04
N THR A 283 15.67 -1.65 -13.83
CA THR A 283 16.98 -2.32 -13.70
C THR A 283 17.75 -2.25 -14.99
N MET A 284 17.11 -2.53 -16.14
CA MET A 284 17.75 -2.46 -17.46
C MET A 284 18.21 -1.03 -17.79
N ALA A 285 17.42 -0.01 -17.44
CA ALA A 285 17.77 1.38 -17.66
C ALA A 285 19.03 1.78 -16.87
N ILE A 286 19.12 1.37 -15.61
CA ILE A 286 20.31 1.60 -14.77
C ILE A 286 21.52 0.83 -15.32
N ASP A 287 21.33 -0.43 -15.69
CA ASP A 287 22.40 -1.27 -16.26
C ASP A 287 22.94 -0.68 -17.59
N LYS A 288 22.11 0.03 -18.33
CA LYS A 288 22.49 0.78 -19.55
C LYS A 288 23.05 2.18 -19.26
N GLY A 289 23.13 2.60 -18.01
CA GLY A 289 23.74 3.86 -17.59
C GLY A 289 22.80 5.05 -17.54
N MET A 290 21.48 4.85 -17.51
CA MET A 290 20.52 5.96 -17.31
C MET A 290 20.75 6.59 -15.93
N PRO A 291 20.90 7.94 -15.83
CA PRO A 291 20.96 8.62 -14.55
C PRO A 291 19.73 8.36 -13.69
N ILE A 292 19.95 8.19 -12.38
CA ILE A 292 18.87 7.77 -11.48
C ILE A 292 17.77 8.82 -11.34
N GLU A 293 18.10 10.09 -11.49
CA GLU A 293 17.17 11.21 -11.48
C GLU A 293 16.23 11.16 -12.70
N GLN A 294 16.77 10.83 -13.87
CA GLN A 294 15.98 10.65 -15.10
C GLN A 294 15.05 9.45 -14.96
N LEU A 295 15.56 8.35 -14.42
CA LEU A 295 14.74 7.17 -14.13
C LEU A 295 13.65 7.46 -13.09
N GLN A 296 13.96 8.27 -12.07
CA GLN A 296 12.96 8.71 -11.08
C GLN A 296 11.83 9.47 -11.74
N GLN A 297 12.15 10.42 -12.65
CA GLN A 297 11.15 11.18 -13.40
C GLN A 297 10.32 10.28 -14.32
N LEU A 298 10.96 9.41 -15.10
CA LEU A 298 10.30 8.47 -16.00
C LEU A 298 9.29 7.58 -15.23
N LEU A 299 9.69 7.08 -14.09
CA LEU A 299 8.85 6.25 -13.25
C LEU A 299 7.83 7.05 -12.42
N GLY A 300 8.00 8.35 -12.21
CA GLY A 300 7.14 9.17 -11.35
C GLY A 300 7.22 8.74 -9.88
N HIS A 301 8.43 8.56 -9.34
CA HIS A 301 8.65 8.30 -7.94
C HIS A 301 8.82 9.62 -7.17
N ARG A 302 8.04 9.82 -6.10
CA ARG A 302 8.16 11.00 -5.24
C ARG A 302 9.50 11.06 -4.49
N ARG A 303 10.03 9.89 -4.11
CA ARG A 303 11.26 9.75 -3.34
C ARG A 303 12.28 8.96 -4.13
N ILE A 304 13.50 9.44 -4.16
CA ILE A 304 14.62 8.79 -4.84
C ILE A 304 14.90 7.39 -4.26
N ASP A 305 14.69 7.21 -2.95
CA ASP A 305 14.86 5.91 -2.27
C ASP A 305 14.06 4.78 -2.94
N THR A 306 12.90 5.12 -3.52
CA THR A 306 12.09 4.14 -4.25
C THR A 306 12.75 3.70 -5.55
N THR A 307 13.51 4.58 -6.19
CA THR A 307 14.25 4.31 -7.42
C THR A 307 15.57 3.59 -7.09
N LEU A 308 16.24 3.99 -6.01
CA LEU A 308 17.46 3.35 -5.52
C LEU A 308 17.30 1.85 -5.22
N GLN A 309 16.08 1.39 -4.89
CA GLN A 309 15.81 -0.05 -4.74
C GLN A 309 16.08 -0.87 -6.00
N TYR A 310 16.04 -0.24 -7.18
CA TYR A 310 16.39 -0.88 -8.46
C TYR A 310 17.90 -0.80 -8.76
N ALA A 311 18.57 0.18 -8.18
CA ALA A 311 20.01 0.40 -8.26
C ALA A 311 20.80 -0.43 -7.25
N MET A 312 20.23 -1.53 -6.70
CA MET A 312 21.01 -2.46 -5.87
C MET A 312 22.13 -3.02 -6.74
N VAL A 313 23.25 -2.37 -6.59
CA VAL A 313 24.41 -2.35 -7.45
C VAL A 313 24.98 -3.76 -7.57
N LYS A 314 24.86 -4.34 -8.75
CA LYS A 314 25.71 -5.50 -9.08
C LYS A 314 27.15 -5.03 -9.03
N GLN A 315 28.01 -5.78 -8.35
CA GLN A 315 29.47 -5.47 -8.25
C GLN A 315 30.10 -5.27 -9.63
N SER A 316 29.55 -5.92 -10.68
CA SER A 316 29.94 -5.71 -12.08
C SER A 316 29.75 -4.28 -12.57
N ASN A 317 28.65 -3.65 -12.16
CA ASN A 317 28.32 -2.26 -12.59
C ASN A 317 29.26 -1.25 -11.92
N VAL A 318 29.65 -1.48 -10.66
CA VAL A 318 30.67 -0.67 -9.96
C VAL A 318 32.00 -0.75 -10.72
N LYS A 319 32.41 -1.96 -11.11
CA LYS A 319 33.66 -2.16 -11.86
C LYS A 319 33.65 -1.44 -13.23
N ILE A 320 32.53 -1.51 -13.94
CA ILE A 320 32.36 -0.82 -15.24
C ILE A 320 32.38 0.69 -15.05
N ALA A 321 31.63 1.19 -14.07
CA ALA A 321 31.58 2.62 -13.75
C ALA A 321 32.97 3.12 -13.32
N HIS A 322 33.67 2.41 -12.46
CA HIS A 322 35.02 2.77 -12.04
C HIS A 322 35.95 2.92 -13.25
N ARG A 323 35.95 1.92 -14.17
CA ARG A 323 36.77 1.98 -15.40
C ARG A 323 36.39 3.11 -16.35
N LYS A 324 35.10 3.49 -16.38
CA LYS A 324 34.61 4.56 -17.27
C LYS A 324 34.91 5.96 -16.76
N TYR A 325 34.87 6.18 -15.44
CA TYR A 325 34.89 7.50 -14.84
C TYR A 325 36.17 7.82 -14.04
N ILE A 326 36.95 6.82 -13.68
CA ILE A 326 38.14 7.01 -12.83
C ILE A 326 39.43 6.54 -13.52
N GLY A 327 39.36 5.68 -14.50
CA GLY A 327 40.50 5.20 -15.24
C GLY A 327 40.30 3.76 -15.68
#